data_2ac7b6cbb6577b64807262d95e0d9b0d
#
_entry.id   2ac7b6cbb6577b64807262d95e0d9b0d
#
_cell.length_a   1.000
_cell.length_b   1.000
_cell.length_c   1.000
_cell.angle_alpha   90.00
_cell.angle_beta   90.00
_cell.angle_gamma   90.00
#
_symmetry.space_group_name_H-M   'P 1'
#
loop_
_entity.id
_entity.type
_entity.pdbx_description
1 polymer ?
#
loop_
_entity_poly.entity_id
_entity_poly.type
_entity_poly.pdbx_seq_one_letter_code
_entity_poly.pdbx_strand_id
1 'polypeptide(L)'
;MNSKTKLIHCGRGDQNVEVRSVNPTLMRASTILFKDHATWQKYRELRKTDRVLSYGARGTTTNFELEKLICSLEGGYRAQLFPTGLAALAMVLLNYASKDAHFLITDAIYEPVRTICELFLEKMGVEIDFLKADASDVEEKIKPNTKLILCESPGSILYEIIDLPKLCKIAHSHNIPVAIDNTYSSGYFLNPLELGVDISVIAATKYLSGHSDVTMGVVVINEKEWKNFDKLPEALGFTTSPDDAYLVLRGMRTLDVRMKAHEKSADEIVEFLQTRKEIKTIFYPKLKTHPNHEIFMRDHKGANGMVTIEFAEGYSKEDAIKFVDELEYFSIGASWGGYESLATVTTPPRTATDWSKRGPFVRFHIGLEDTKDLIADLAKAFDSIKK
;
A
#
# COMPACT_ATOMS: atom_id res chain seq x y z
N MET A 1 -5.64 -21.15 -8.28
CA MET A 1 -6.41 -21.06 -7.01
C MET A 1 -6.93 -19.64 -6.89
N ASN A 2 -8.22 -19.44 -6.61
CA ASN A 2 -8.83 -18.10 -6.43
C ASN A 2 -8.27 -17.41 -5.18
N SER A 3 -8.20 -16.05 -5.16
CA SER A 3 -7.66 -15.26 -4.06
C SER A 3 -8.24 -15.62 -2.69
N LYS A 4 -9.55 -15.82 -2.58
CA LYS A 4 -10.21 -16.28 -1.33
C LYS A 4 -9.63 -17.61 -0.81
N THR A 5 -9.42 -18.57 -1.70
CA THR A 5 -8.88 -19.87 -1.33
C THR A 5 -7.39 -19.75 -0.98
N LYS A 6 -6.63 -18.88 -1.67
CA LYS A 6 -5.24 -18.56 -1.33
C LYS A 6 -5.14 -18.03 0.10
N LEU A 7 -5.98 -17.04 0.47
CA LEU A 7 -6.01 -16.45 1.82
C LEU A 7 -6.21 -17.49 2.93
N ILE A 8 -6.95 -18.57 2.64
CA ILE A 8 -7.23 -19.63 3.63
C ILE A 8 -6.16 -20.72 3.63
N HIS A 9 -5.61 -21.10 2.47
CA HIS A 9 -4.79 -22.30 2.34
C HIS A 9 -3.28 -22.03 2.19
N CYS A 10 -2.84 -20.86 1.72
CA CYS A 10 -1.42 -20.51 1.69
C CYS A 10 -0.93 -20.00 3.05
N GLY A 11 0.36 -20.08 3.31
CA GLY A 11 0.95 -19.62 4.56
C GLY A 11 0.49 -20.42 5.79
N ARG A 12 0.46 -21.74 5.70
CA ARG A 12 0.01 -22.65 6.77
C ARG A 12 1.11 -23.61 7.26
N GLY A 13 2.37 -23.36 6.91
CA GLY A 13 3.48 -24.25 7.23
C GLY A 13 3.60 -25.45 6.28
N ASP A 14 4.41 -26.44 6.70
CA ASP A 14 4.65 -27.65 5.91
C ASP A 14 3.35 -28.46 5.80
N GLN A 15 2.95 -28.75 4.57
CA GLN A 15 1.74 -29.49 4.25
C GLN A 15 1.98 -31.02 4.22
N ASN A 16 3.24 -31.47 4.28
CA ASN A 16 3.62 -32.88 4.15
C ASN A 16 3.71 -33.62 5.49
N VAL A 17 3.43 -32.93 6.61
CA VAL A 17 3.42 -33.56 7.94
C VAL A 17 2.09 -34.24 8.19
N GLU A 18 2.13 -35.39 8.85
CA GLU A 18 0.96 -36.24 9.12
C GLU A 18 -0.05 -35.54 10.05
N VAL A 19 0.44 -34.82 11.06
CA VAL A 19 -0.38 -34.07 12.04
C VAL A 19 0.12 -32.65 12.18
N ARG A 20 -0.77 -31.66 12.05
CA ARG A 20 -0.41 -30.23 12.14
C ARG A 20 -1.55 -29.39 12.66
N SER A 21 -1.21 -28.20 13.15
CA SER A 21 -2.19 -27.15 13.46
C SER A 21 -2.70 -26.49 12.16
N VAL A 22 -3.88 -25.84 12.24
CA VAL A 22 -4.42 -25.03 11.14
C VAL A 22 -3.54 -23.84 10.83
N ASN A 23 -2.97 -23.19 11.86
CA ASN A 23 -2.09 -22.05 11.74
C ASN A 23 -0.61 -22.51 11.75
N PRO A 24 0.29 -21.75 11.09
CA PRO A 24 1.72 -22.00 11.20
C PRO A 24 2.20 -21.77 12.64
N THR A 25 3.28 -22.42 13.01
CA THR A 25 3.91 -22.23 14.31
C THR A 25 4.52 -20.82 14.40
N LEU A 26 4.26 -20.11 15.51
CA LEU A 26 4.96 -18.87 15.82
C LEU A 26 6.38 -19.21 16.29
N MET A 27 7.37 -18.94 15.45
CA MET A 27 8.77 -19.23 15.73
C MET A 27 9.53 -17.94 16.03
N ARG A 28 9.98 -17.79 17.30
CA ARG A 28 10.89 -16.74 17.74
C ARG A 28 12.30 -17.31 17.84
N ALA A 29 13.25 -16.71 17.14
CA ALA A 29 14.65 -17.11 17.21
C ALA A 29 15.58 -15.99 16.78
N SER A 30 16.73 -15.86 17.44
CA SER A 30 17.89 -15.17 16.89
C SER A 30 18.91 -16.19 16.36
N THR A 31 19.36 -17.10 17.19
CA THR A 31 20.28 -18.17 16.83
C THR A 31 19.53 -19.41 16.35
N ILE A 32 20.03 -19.98 15.25
CA ILE A 32 19.58 -21.26 14.68
C ILE A 32 20.68 -22.29 14.90
N LEU A 33 20.32 -23.44 15.45
CA LEU A 33 21.26 -24.54 15.69
C LEU A 33 21.25 -25.52 14.52
N PHE A 34 22.43 -25.97 14.15
CA PHE A 34 22.65 -26.97 13.08
C PHE A 34 23.27 -28.23 13.70
N LYS A 35 22.94 -29.38 13.15
CA LYS A 35 23.41 -30.67 13.62
C LYS A 35 24.95 -30.77 13.65
N ASP A 36 25.59 -30.25 12.58
CA ASP A 36 27.01 -30.28 12.38
C ASP A 36 27.47 -29.16 11.43
N HIS A 37 28.79 -28.99 11.28
CA HIS A 37 29.36 -27.94 10.44
C HIS A 37 29.02 -28.11 8.94
N ALA A 38 28.91 -29.32 8.44
CA ALA A 38 28.57 -29.60 7.04
C ALA A 38 27.11 -29.11 6.76
N THR A 39 26.20 -29.41 7.67
CA THR A 39 24.81 -28.89 7.60
C THR A 39 24.78 -27.39 7.64
N TRP A 40 25.55 -26.73 8.53
CA TRP A 40 25.65 -25.28 8.59
C TRP A 40 26.17 -24.68 7.29
N GLN A 41 27.20 -25.23 6.69
CA GLN A 41 27.72 -24.79 5.38
C GLN A 41 26.69 -24.98 4.27
N LYS A 42 25.99 -26.12 4.21
CA LYS A 42 24.91 -26.37 3.26
C LYS A 42 23.83 -25.27 3.33
N TYR A 43 23.39 -24.91 4.53
CA TYR A 43 22.35 -23.89 4.70
C TYR A 43 22.86 -22.45 4.41
N ARG A 44 24.17 -22.20 4.60
CA ARG A 44 24.79 -20.94 4.13
C ARG A 44 24.77 -20.79 2.61
N GLU A 45 24.88 -21.88 1.87
CA GLU A 45 24.73 -21.84 0.40
C GLU A 45 23.25 -21.74 0.00
N LEU A 46 22.38 -22.58 0.56
CA LEU A 46 20.95 -22.58 0.27
C LEU A 46 20.28 -21.22 0.49
N ARG A 47 20.67 -20.48 1.54
CA ARG A 47 20.08 -19.16 1.83
C ARG A 47 20.33 -18.11 0.73
N LYS A 48 21.27 -18.37 -0.20
CA LYS A 48 21.53 -17.45 -1.32
C LYS A 48 20.43 -17.50 -2.38
N THR A 49 19.68 -18.59 -2.43
CA THR A 49 18.62 -18.84 -3.41
C THR A 49 17.26 -19.09 -2.78
N ASP A 50 17.24 -19.54 -1.52
CA ASP A 50 16.03 -20.00 -0.85
C ASP A 50 15.80 -19.36 0.51
N ARG A 51 14.55 -19.27 0.92
CA ARG A 51 14.15 -18.88 2.29
C ARG A 51 14.30 -20.06 3.22
N VAL A 52 15.45 -20.16 3.86
CA VAL A 52 15.80 -21.21 4.82
C VAL A 52 16.26 -20.65 6.14
N LEU A 53 15.99 -21.38 7.22
CA LEU A 53 16.47 -21.03 8.55
C LEU A 53 17.99 -20.93 8.57
N SER A 54 18.53 -19.78 8.94
CA SER A 54 19.98 -19.58 9.02
C SER A 54 20.38 -18.66 10.17
N TYR A 55 19.63 -17.60 10.41
CA TYR A 55 19.76 -16.64 11.50
C TYR A 55 18.47 -15.83 11.61
N GLY A 56 18.00 -15.53 12.81
CA GLY A 56 16.70 -14.90 13.05
C GLY A 56 16.49 -13.55 12.33
N ALA A 57 17.56 -12.75 12.17
CA ALA A 57 17.47 -11.48 11.44
C ALA A 57 17.09 -11.64 9.96
N ARG A 58 17.21 -12.83 9.38
CA ARG A 58 16.77 -13.17 8.01
C ARG A 58 15.35 -13.69 7.94
N GLY A 59 14.66 -13.68 9.06
CA GLY A 59 13.32 -14.24 9.23
C GLY A 59 13.32 -15.67 9.76
N THR A 60 12.17 -16.06 10.25
CA THR A 60 11.86 -17.42 10.73
C THR A 60 10.79 -18.04 9.83
N THR A 61 10.41 -19.28 10.11
CA THR A 61 9.33 -19.94 9.36
C THR A 61 8.03 -19.16 9.39
N THR A 62 7.73 -18.42 10.47
CA THR A 62 6.56 -17.53 10.56
C THR A 62 6.60 -16.42 9.51
N ASN A 63 7.75 -15.74 9.38
CA ASN A 63 7.96 -14.69 8.38
C ASN A 63 7.81 -15.26 6.95
N PHE A 64 8.43 -16.43 6.69
CA PHE A 64 8.42 -17.08 5.38
C PHE A 64 7.00 -17.50 4.96
N GLU A 65 6.15 -17.92 5.90
CA GLU A 65 4.77 -18.26 5.58
C GLU A 65 3.93 -17.02 5.23
N LEU A 66 4.17 -15.88 5.87
CA LEU A 66 3.55 -14.61 5.49
C LEU A 66 4.04 -14.15 4.09
N GLU A 67 5.35 -14.19 3.85
CA GLU A 67 5.92 -13.86 2.54
C GLU A 67 5.30 -14.71 1.41
N LYS A 68 5.16 -16.03 1.62
CA LYS A 68 4.51 -16.93 0.66
C LYS A 68 3.06 -16.56 0.38
N LEU A 69 2.30 -16.23 1.43
CA LEU A 69 0.89 -15.86 1.28
C LEU A 69 0.74 -14.56 0.47
N ILE A 70 1.50 -13.51 0.82
CA ILE A 70 1.42 -12.22 0.14
C ILE A 70 1.92 -12.35 -1.30
N CYS A 71 3.06 -13.03 -1.52
CA CYS A 71 3.60 -13.30 -2.85
C CYS A 71 2.58 -14.03 -3.74
N SER A 72 1.90 -15.04 -3.19
CA SER A 72 0.84 -15.77 -3.90
C SER A 72 -0.38 -14.90 -4.21
N LEU A 73 -0.70 -13.93 -3.34
CA LEU A 73 -1.83 -13.01 -3.54
C LEU A 73 -1.52 -12.01 -4.67
N GLU A 74 -0.33 -11.41 -4.67
CA GLU A 74 0.15 -10.43 -5.64
C GLU A 74 0.58 -11.05 -6.99
N GLY A 75 0.82 -12.36 -7.05
CA GLY A 75 1.33 -13.03 -8.26
C GLY A 75 2.81 -12.80 -8.51
N GLY A 76 3.60 -12.48 -7.47
CA GLY A 76 5.04 -12.22 -7.55
C GLY A 76 5.92 -13.48 -7.54
N TYR A 77 7.22 -13.28 -7.75
CA TYR A 77 8.24 -14.33 -7.64
C TYR A 77 8.70 -14.50 -6.19
N ARG A 78 8.97 -13.39 -5.48
CA ARG A 78 9.39 -13.34 -4.08
C ARG A 78 8.76 -12.16 -3.37
N ALA A 79 8.61 -12.31 -2.06
CA ALA A 79 8.23 -11.23 -1.15
C ALA A 79 9.25 -11.08 -0.04
N GLN A 80 9.43 -9.87 0.48
CA GLN A 80 10.27 -9.55 1.63
C GLN A 80 9.57 -8.59 2.57
N LEU A 81 9.65 -8.86 3.87
CA LEU A 81 9.03 -8.06 4.93
C LEU A 81 9.95 -6.95 5.41
N PHE A 82 9.36 -5.83 5.81
CA PHE A 82 10.03 -4.65 6.36
C PHE A 82 9.30 -4.14 7.61
N PRO A 83 9.99 -3.43 8.52
CA PRO A 83 9.37 -2.94 9.76
C PRO A 83 8.19 -2.00 9.54
N THR A 84 8.17 -1.24 8.43
CA THR A 84 7.09 -0.32 8.06
C THR A 84 6.92 -0.26 6.54
N GLY A 85 5.75 0.20 6.07
CA GLY A 85 5.54 0.47 4.64
C GLY A 85 6.54 1.49 4.08
N LEU A 86 6.85 2.53 4.86
CA LEU A 86 7.84 3.53 4.45
C LEU A 86 9.25 2.93 4.32
N ALA A 87 9.65 2.00 5.21
CA ALA A 87 10.92 1.29 5.08
C ALA A 87 10.98 0.42 3.82
N ALA A 88 9.85 -0.17 3.42
CA ALA A 88 9.75 -0.93 2.18
C ALA A 88 9.91 -0.02 0.94
N LEU A 89 9.24 1.13 0.90
CA LEU A 89 9.39 2.14 -0.16
C LEU A 89 10.82 2.70 -0.22
N ALA A 90 11.39 3.06 0.94
CA ALA A 90 12.77 3.53 1.05
C ALA A 90 13.76 2.50 0.48
N MET A 91 13.54 1.22 0.77
CA MET A 91 14.41 0.16 0.28
C MET A 91 14.35 0.01 -1.24
N VAL A 92 13.16 0.12 -1.83
CA VAL A 92 13.02 0.12 -3.30
C VAL A 92 13.79 1.28 -3.90
N LEU A 93 13.62 2.50 -3.36
CA LEU A 93 14.33 3.68 -3.83
C LEU A 93 15.85 3.53 -3.68
N LEU A 94 16.34 3.10 -2.52
CA LEU A 94 17.77 2.94 -2.23
C LEU A 94 18.41 1.85 -3.12
N ASN A 95 17.66 0.83 -3.52
CA ASN A 95 18.17 -0.25 -4.38
C ASN A 95 18.60 0.26 -5.77
N TYR A 96 17.94 1.30 -6.28
CA TYR A 96 18.24 1.91 -7.57
C TYR A 96 19.06 3.20 -7.47
N ALA A 97 19.27 3.71 -6.23
CA ALA A 97 19.98 4.96 -6.01
C ALA A 97 21.47 4.81 -6.34
N SER A 98 21.97 5.72 -7.13
CA SER A 98 23.41 5.92 -7.39
C SER A 98 23.63 7.38 -7.76
N LYS A 99 24.89 7.83 -7.68
CA LYS A 99 25.23 9.17 -8.15
C LYS A 99 24.78 9.33 -9.61
N ASP A 100 24.17 10.45 -9.91
CA ASP A 100 23.64 10.82 -11.23
C ASP A 100 22.47 9.91 -11.72
N ALA A 101 21.89 9.06 -10.89
CA ALA A 101 20.65 8.37 -11.22
C ALA A 101 19.49 9.37 -11.26
N HIS A 102 18.52 9.14 -12.14
CA HIS A 102 17.28 9.91 -12.21
C HIS A 102 16.08 8.99 -11.88
N PHE A 103 15.18 9.49 -11.04
CA PHE A 103 13.91 8.83 -10.71
C PHE A 103 12.72 9.67 -11.12
N LEU A 104 11.70 8.99 -11.65
CA LEU A 104 10.38 9.56 -11.89
C LEU A 104 9.41 9.05 -10.83
N ILE A 105 8.75 9.97 -10.12
CA ILE A 105 7.82 9.64 -9.04
C ILE A 105 6.49 10.33 -9.32
N THR A 106 5.36 9.62 -9.22
CA THR A 106 4.05 10.25 -9.42
C THR A 106 3.73 11.24 -8.30
N ASP A 107 3.13 12.37 -8.65
CA ASP A 107 2.78 13.47 -7.73
C ASP A 107 1.78 13.03 -6.65
N ALA A 108 1.04 11.95 -6.90
CA ALA A 108 0.08 11.34 -5.97
C ALA A 108 0.71 10.37 -4.97
N ILE A 109 2.04 10.26 -4.91
CA ILE A 109 2.75 9.37 -3.99
C ILE A 109 2.52 9.76 -2.51
N TYR A 110 2.52 8.77 -1.62
CA TYR A 110 2.51 8.94 -0.17
C TYR A 110 3.56 9.97 0.29
N GLU A 111 3.12 11.03 0.98
CA GLU A 111 3.94 12.21 1.29
C GLU A 111 5.32 11.92 1.92
N PRO A 112 5.48 10.98 2.87
CA PRO A 112 6.79 10.68 3.44
C PRO A 112 7.85 10.19 2.43
N VAL A 113 7.45 9.72 1.25
CA VAL A 113 8.40 9.40 0.16
C VAL A 113 9.11 10.66 -0.32
N ARG A 114 8.43 11.82 -0.37
CA ARG A 114 9.05 13.11 -0.70
C ARG A 114 10.14 13.49 0.28
N THR A 115 9.89 13.25 1.58
CA THR A 115 10.90 13.47 2.63
C THR A 115 12.13 12.57 2.44
N ILE A 116 11.95 11.31 1.99
CA ILE A 116 13.09 10.44 1.64
C ILE A 116 13.88 11.03 0.46
N CYS A 117 13.20 11.52 -0.57
CA CYS A 117 13.84 12.15 -1.72
C CYS A 117 14.73 13.33 -1.28
N GLU A 118 14.17 14.26 -0.54
CA GLU A 118 14.86 15.50 -0.08
C GLU A 118 16.00 15.21 0.92
N LEU A 119 15.75 14.34 1.91
CA LEU A 119 16.73 14.12 2.99
C LEU A 119 17.86 13.17 2.63
N PHE A 120 17.62 12.23 1.72
CA PHE A 120 18.59 11.16 1.41
C PHE A 120 18.97 11.12 -0.05
N LEU A 121 18.03 10.98 -0.98
CA LEU A 121 18.34 10.68 -2.37
C LEU A 121 19.03 11.85 -3.08
N GLU A 122 18.55 13.07 -2.91
CA GLU A 122 19.17 14.26 -3.49
C GLU A 122 20.60 14.47 -2.94
N LYS A 123 20.84 14.19 -1.64
CA LYS A 123 22.18 14.24 -1.04
C LYS A 123 23.12 13.15 -1.56
N MET A 124 22.57 12.03 -2.05
CA MET A 124 23.33 10.98 -2.74
C MET A 124 23.60 11.33 -4.21
N GLY A 125 23.07 12.45 -4.71
CA GLY A 125 23.20 12.89 -6.09
C GLY A 125 22.20 12.24 -7.03
N VAL A 126 21.05 11.76 -6.50
CA VAL A 126 19.94 11.27 -7.31
C VAL A 126 19.07 12.47 -7.71
N GLU A 127 18.76 12.57 -8.98
CA GLU A 127 17.83 13.56 -9.53
C GLU A 127 16.40 13.04 -9.44
N ILE A 128 15.44 13.85 -8.99
CA ILE A 128 14.04 13.48 -8.82
C ILE A 128 13.14 14.40 -9.63
N ASP A 129 12.33 13.85 -10.52
CA ASP A 129 11.25 14.57 -11.18
C ASP A 129 9.89 13.98 -10.79
N PHE A 130 8.94 14.84 -10.44
CA PHE A 130 7.57 14.42 -10.17
C PHE A 130 6.74 14.44 -11.46
N LEU A 131 6.10 13.29 -11.75
CA LEU A 131 5.12 13.13 -12.82
C LEU A 131 3.76 13.69 -12.38
N LYS A 132 2.89 14.01 -13.34
CA LYS A 132 1.46 14.16 -13.03
C LYS A 132 0.92 12.93 -12.32
N ALA A 133 -0.12 13.10 -11.51
CA ALA A 133 -0.67 12.02 -10.69
C ALA A 133 -1.14 10.79 -11.50
N ASP A 134 -1.58 10.99 -12.74
CA ASP A 134 -1.97 9.95 -13.70
C ASP A 134 -0.82 9.42 -14.58
N ALA A 135 0.41 9.91 -14.34
CA ALA A 135 1.61 9.61 -15.12
C ALA A 135 1.51 9.91 -16.63
N SER A 136 0.59 10.79 -17.06
CA SER A 136 0.35 11.09 -18.47
C SER A 136 1.54 11.75 -19.18
N ASP A 137 2.46 12.36 -18.45
CA ASP A 137 3.67 13.05 -18.93
C ASP A 137 4.95 12.22 -18.84
N VAL A 138 4.85 10.92 -18.58
CA VAL A 138 6.02 10.05 -18.34
C VAL A 138 6.99 10.03 -19.52
N GLU A 139 6.48 9.95 -20.75
CA GLU A 139 7.31 9.84 -21.96
C GLU A 139 8.16 11.09 -22.20
N GLU A 140 7.64 12.27 -21.81
CA GLU A 140 8.33 13.56 -21.94
C GLU A 140 9.43 13.74 -20.89
N LYS A 141 9.33 13.05 -19.74
CA LYS A 141 10.23 13.20 -18.60
C LYS A 141 11.30 12.12 -18.49
N ILE A 142 11.24 11.05 -19.28
CA ILE A 142 12.30 10.05 -19.30
C ILE A 142 13.61 10.64 -19.79
N LYS A 143 14.68 10.42 -19.04
CA LYS A 143 16.06 10.82 -19.34
C LYS A 143 16.94 9.59 -19.57
N PRO A 144 18.11 9.72 -20.23
CA PRO A 144 19.02 8.59 -20.45
C PRO A 144 19.52 7.92 -19.16
N ASN A 145 19.54 8.67 -18.05
CA ASN A 145 19.93 8.21 -16.72
C ASN A 145 18.75 7.83 -15.83
N THR A 146 17.52 7.76 -16.34
CA THR A 146 16.35 7.29 -15.57
C THR A 146 16.51 5.82 -15.18
N LYS A 147 16.42 5.51 -13.88
CA LYS A 147 16.65 4.18 -13.29
C LYS A 147 15.42 3.54 -12.67
N LEU A 148 14.41 4.33 -12.32
CA LEU A 148 13.21 3.87 -11.65
C LEU A 148 12.04 4.78 -11.94
N ILE A 149 10.85 4.21 -12.14
CA ILE A 149 9.58 4.91 -12.01
C ILE A 149 8.87 4.35 -10.78
N LEU A 150 8.54 5.23 -9.81
CA LEU A 150 7.74 4.88 -8.63
C LEU A 150 6.38 5.57 -8.73
N CYS A 151 5.31 4.81 -8.62
CA CYS A 151 3.95 5.33 -8.67
C CYS A 151 3.09 4.83 -7.49
N GLU A 152 1.95 5.47 -7.27
CA GLU A 152 0.88 5.02 -6.38
C GLU A 152 -0.45 5.11 -7.13
N SER A 153 -1.19 4.01 -7.23
CA SER A 153 -2.48 3.98 -7.91
C SER A 153 -3.39 2.92 -7.30
N PRO A 154 -4.55 3.33 -6.79
CA PRO A 154 -5.07 4.69 -6.61
C PRO A 154 -4.15 5.56 -5.74
N GLY A 155 -3.98 6.84 -6.15
CA GLY A 155 -3.04 7.76 -5.52
C GLY A 155 -3.42 8.17 -4.10
N SER A 156 -2.44 8.66 -3.34
CA SER A 156 -2.64 9.10 -1.96
C SER A 156 -3.61 10.29 -1.89
N ILE A 157 -4.59 10.25 -0.99
CA ILE A 157 -5.61 11.25 -0.65
C ILE A 157 -6.73 11.39 -1.70
N LEU A 158 -6.45 11.52 -2.98
CA LEU A 158 -7.44 11.81 -4.02
C LEU A 158 -7.69 10.65 -4.97
N TYR A 159 -6.95 9.56 -4.79
CA TYR A 159 -7.14 8.25 -5.47
C TYR A 159 -7.04 8.33 -6.99
N GLU A 160 -6.14 9.15 -7.52
CA GLU A 160 -5.86 9.25 -8.96
C GLU A 160 -5.44 7.89 -9.53
N ILE A 161 -5.91 7.60 -10.74
CA ILE A 161 -5.74 6.28 -11.37
C ILE A 161 -4.77 6.37 -12.55
N ILE A 162 -3.85 5.43 -12.60
CA ILE A 162 -2.83 5.31 -13.65
C ILE A 162 -3.18 4.13 -14.56
N ASP A 163 -2.99 4.28 -15.86
CA ASP A 163 -3.01 3.18 -16.83
C ASP A 163 -1.69 2.40 -16.71
N LEU A 164 -1.64 1.43 -15.77
CA LEU A 164 -0.42 0.66 -15.47
C LEU A 164 0.13 -0.09 -16.68
N PRO A 165 -0.67 -0.81 -17.49
CA PRO A 165 -0.15 -1.46 -18.70
C PRO A 165 0.51 -0.48 -19.67
N LYS A 166 -0.06 0.71 -19.86
CA LYS A 166 0.52 1.76 -20.71
C LYS A 166 1.82 2.29 -20.11
N LEU A 167 1.84 2.62 -18.82
CA LEU A 167 3.02 3.09 -18.10
C LEU A 167 4.17 2.08 -18.21
N CYS A 168 3.90 0.80 -17.90
CA CYS A 168 4.89 -0.27 -17.97
C CYS A 168 5.44 -0.46 -19.39
N LYS A 169 4.58 -0.41 -20.42
CA LYS A 169 5.02 -0.52 -21.81
C LYS A 169 6.00 0.59 -22.19
N ILE A 170 5.74 1.84 -21.78
CA ILE A 170 6.63 2.97 -22.03
C ILE A 170 7.95 2.77 -21.28
N ALA A 171 7.90 2.52 -19.97
CA ALA A 171 9.06 2.35 -19.12
C ALA A 171 9.98 1.20 -19.62
N HIS A 172 9.39 0.05 -19.95
CA HIS A 172 10.14 -1.11 -20.41
C HIS A 172 10.79 -0.92 -21.78
N SER A 173 10.23 -0.08 -22.66
CA SER A 173 10.88 0.28 -23.94
C SER A 173 12.20 1.04 -23.73
N HIS A 174 12.39 1.63 -22.54
CA HIS A 174 13.63 2.29 -22.09
C HIS A 174 14.42 1.46 -21.06
N ASN A 175 14.05 0.18 -20.82
CA ASN A 175 14.63 -0.70 -19.80
C ASN A 175 14.53 -0.14 -18.36
N ILE A 176 13.50 0.63 -18.06
CA ILE A 176 13.26 1.21 -16.74
C ILE A 176 12.25 0.34 -15.98
N PRO A 177 12.58 -0.15 -14.77
CA PRO A 177 11.64 -0.87 -13.94
C PRO A 177 10.57 0.07 -13.37
N VAL A 178 9.37 -0.47 -13.16
CA VAL A 178 8.24 0.22 -12.55
C VAL A 178 7.95 -0.38 -11.18
N ALA A 179 7.95 0.46 -10.15
CA ALA A 179 7.50 0.13 -8.81
C ALA A 179 6.18 0.84 -8.49
N ILE A 180 5.30 0.17 -7.75
CA ILE A 180 4.02 0.74 -7.30
C ILE A 180 3.85 0.59 -5.79
N ASP A 181 3.33 1.64 -5.15
CA ASP A 181 2.67 1.48 -3.85
C ASP A 181 1.23 0.98 -4.10
N ASN A 182 1.01 -0.31 -3.82
CA ASN A 182 -0.28 -1.00 -3.99
C ASN A 182 -1.05 -1.13 -2.67
N THR A 183 -0.75 -0.27 -1.70
CA THR A 183 -1.36 -0.34 -0.36
C THR A 183 -2.87 -0.19 -0.42
N TYR A 184 -3.40 0.70 -1.28
CA TYR A 184 -4.84 0.88 -1.46
C TYR A 184 -5.57 -0.43 -1.78
N SER A 185 -5.06 -1.20 -2.73
CA SER A 185 -5.66 -2.46 -3.19
C SER A 185 -5.20 -3.69 -2.42
N SER A 186 -4.08 -3.58 -1.67
CA SER A 186 -3.51 -4.61 -0.79
C SER A 186 -3.37 -5.99 -1.44
N GLY A 187 -3.08 -6.04 -2.75
CA GLY A 187 -3.02 -7.28 -3.53
C GLY A 187 -4.34 -8.02 -3.67
N TYR A 188 -5.41 -7.51 -3.08
CA TYR A 188 -6.72 -8.13 -3.11
C TYR A 188 -7.58 -7.61 -4.28
N PHE A 189 -7.65 -6.29 -4.47
CA PHE A 189 -8.40 -5.68 -5.56
C PHE A 189 -7.60 -5.49 -6.84
N LEU A 190 -6.27 -5.38 -6.75
CA LEU A 190 -5.37 -5.22 -7.88
C LEU A 190 -4.16 -6.15 -7.75
N ASN A 191 -3.78 -6.80 -8.85
CA ASN A 191 -2.56 -7.58 -9.00
C ASN A 191 -1.63 -6.85 -9.98
N PRO A 192 -0.82 -5.88 -9.54
CA PRO A 192 -0.10 -5.00 -10.45
C PRO A 192 1.01 -5.71 -11.26
N LEU A 193 1.60 -6.80 -10.72
CA LEU A 193 2.59 -7.57 -11.45
C LEU A 193 1.99 -8.26 -12.69
N GLU A 194 0.70 -8.64 -12.66
CA GLU A 194 0.00 -9.18 -13.82
C GLU A 194 -0.24 -8.11 -14.91
N LEU A 195 -0.17 -6.81 -14.54
CA LEU A 195 -0.31 -5.66 -15.44
C LEU A 195 1.05 -5.14 -15.96
N GLY A 196 2.14 -5.81 -15.61
CA GLY A 196 3.49 -5.48 -16.09
C GLY A 196 4.37 -4.72 -15.09
N VAL A 197 3.87 -4.38 -13.91
CA VAL A 197 4.68 -3.76 -12.85
C VAL A 197 5.76 -4.76 -12.37
N ASP A 198 6.96 -4.27 -12.07
CA ASP A 198 8.09 -5.10 -11.66
C ASP A 198 8.15 -5.30 -10.14
N ILE A 199 7.76 -4.27 -9.38
CA ILE A 199 7.86 -4.23 -7.92
C ILE A 199 6.56 -3.66 -7.34
N SER A 200 5.92 -4.42 -6.46
CA SER A 200 4.76 -3.97 -5.68
C SER A 200 5.16 -3.78 -4.23
N VAL A 201 4.82 -2.63 -3.66
CA VAL A 201 5.00 -2.32 -2.24
C VAL A 201 3.64 -2.23 -1.57
N ILE A 202 3.52 -2.81 -0.39
CA ILE A 202 2.28 -2.76 0.40
C ILE A 202 2.63 -2.41 1.85
N ALA A 203 1.99 -1.40 2.40
CA ALA A 203 1.96 -1.22 3.84
C ALA A 203 0.98 -2.24 4.46
N ALA A 204 1.51 -3.39 4.89
CA ALA A 204 0.73 -4.43 5.55
C ALA A 204 0.05 -3.96 6.84
N THR A 205 0.50 -2.84 7.40
CA THR A 205 -0.11 -2.03 8.46
C THR A 205 -1.59 -1.77 8.22
N LYS A 206 -2.02 -1.67 6.94
CA LYS A 206 -3.38 -1.30 6.53
C LYS A 206 -4.27 -2.55 6.49
N TYR A 207 -4.95 -2.79 5.40
CA TYR A 207 -5.94 -3.88 5.29
C TYR A 207 -5.37 -5.30 5.48
N LEU A 208 -4.08 -5.54 5.22
CA LEU A 208 -3.52 -6.88 5.43
C LEU A 208 -3.58 -7.29 6.92
N SER A 209 -3.16 -6.42 7.84
CA SER A 209 -3.36 -6.63 9.29
C SER A 209 -4.83 -6.38 9.67
N GLY A 210 -5.36 -5.22 9.29
CA GLY A 210 -6.77 -4.85 9.43
C GLY A 210 -7.24 -4.60 10.86
N HIS A 211 -6.35 -4.48 11.84
CA HIS A 211 -6.69 -4.41 13.27
C HIS A 211 -6.00 -3.28 14.02
N SER A 212 -5.35 -2.34 13.32
CA SER A 212 -4.70 -1.14 13.88
C SER A 212 -3.64 -1.43 14.98
N ASP A 213 -3.03 -2.62 14.95
CA ASP A 213 -2.15 -3.15 16.00
C ASP A 213 -0.73 -3.51 15.54
N VAL A 214 -0.44 -3.42 14.22
CA VAL A 214 0.85 -3.78 13.61
C VAL A 214 1.31 -2.73 12.62
N THR A 215 2.61 -2.42 12.62
CA THR A 215 3.27 -1.71 11.53
C THR A 215 4.16 -2.67 10.75
N MET A 216 3.96 -2.79 9.45
CA MET A 216 4.76 -3.65 8.58
C MET A 216 4.66 -3.21 7.12
N GLY A 217 5.76 -3.33 6.39
CA GLY A 217 5.81 -3.20 4.94
C GLY A 217 6.17 -4.50 4.26
N VAL A 218 5.80 -4.63 3.00
CA VAL A 218 6.15 -5.76 2.16
C VAL A 218 6.54 -5.26 0.78
N VAL A 219 7.60 -5.81 0.23
CA VAL A 219 7.96 -5.69 -1.18
C VAL A 219 7.72 -7.03 -1.86
N VAL A 220 6.94 -7.04 -2.94
CA VAL A 220 6.72 -8.19 -3.81
C VAL A 220 7.32 -7.89 -5.17
N ILE A 221 8.11 -8.80 -5.69
CA ILE A 221 9.01 -8.52 -6.82
C ILE A 221 8.89 -9.64 -7.87
N ASN A 222 9.08 -9.30 -9.14
CA ASN A 222 9.22 -10.26 -10.22
C ASN A 222 10.62 -10.94 -10.19
N GLU A 223 10.81 -11.99 -10.96
CA GLU A 223 12.06 -12.76 -10.96
C GLU A 223 13.26 -11.96 -11.46
N LYS A 224 13.04 -11.06 -12.42
CA LYS A 224 14.12 -10.26 -13.02
C LYS A 224 14.72 -9.30 -11.99
N GLU A 225 13.88 -8.56 -11.27
CA GLU A 225 14.34 -7.52 -10.34
C GLU A 225 14.80 -8.13 -8.99
N TRP A 226 14.31 -9.31 -8.61
CA TRP A 226 14.74 -9.98 -7.38
C TRP A 226 16.26 -10.18 -7.29
N LYS A 227 16.91 -10.53 -8.39
CA LYS A 227 18.36 -10.79 -8.43
C LYS A 227 19.21 -9.59 -7.98
N ASN A 228 18.66 -8.38 -8.10
CA ASN A 228 19.33 -7.15 -7.72
C ASN A 228 18.92 -6.65 -6.33
N PHE A 229 17.76 -7.09 -5.83
CA PHE A 229 17.11 -6.54 -4.63
C PHE A 229 17.50 -7.26 -3.33
N ASP A 230 17.72 -8.57 -3.34
CA ASP A 230 17.77 -9.44 -2.16
C ASP A 230 18.86 -9.11 -1.12
N LYS A 231 19.96 -8.48 -1.56
CA LYS A 231 21.15 -8.26 -0.72
C LYS A 231 21.10 -6.99 0.12
N LEU A 232 20.49 -5.93 -0.40
CA LEU A 232 20.51 -4.63 0.26
C LEU A 232 19.76 -4.63 1.60
N PRO A 233 18.56 -5.22 1.73
CA PRO A 233 17.86 -5.31 3.01
C PRO A 233 18.65 -6.07 4.07
N GLU A 234 19.34 -7.15 3.70
CA GLU A 234 20.22 -7.89 4.62
C GLU A 234 21.41 -7.03 5.06
N ALA A 235 22.05 -6.31 4.12
CA ALA A 235 23.19 -5.45 4.40
C ALA A 235 22.86 -4.29 5.35
N LEU A 236 21.63 -3.76 5.28
CA LEU A 236 21.14 -2.70 6.16
C LEU A 236 20.51 -3.23 7.46
N GLY A 237 20.46 -4.56 7.64
CA GLY A 237 19.97 -5.19 8.88
C GLY A 237 18.46 -5.09 9.06
N PHE A 238 17.67 -4.93 7.99
CA PHE A 238 16.22 -4.94 8.11
C PHE A 238 15.70 -6.32 8.52
N THR A 239 14.94 -6.33 9.59
CA THR A 239 14.28 -7.53 10.13
C THR A 239 12.89 -7.18 10.64
N THR A 240 12.01 -8.17 10.67
CA THR A 240 10.63 -8.04 11.19
C THR A 240 10.39 -9.06 12.27
N SER A 241 9.64 -8.66 13.30
CA SER A 241 9.22 -9.55 14.37
C SER A 241 8.35 -10.71 13.81
N PRO A 242 8.61 -11.97 14.21
CA PRO A 242 7.71 -13.06 13.87
C PRO A 242 6.32 -12.92 14.53
N ASP A 243 6.22 -12.19 15.64
CA ASP A 243 4.93 -11.89 16.29
C ASP A 243 4.09 -10.99 15.41
N ASP A 244 4.67 -9.89 14.87
CA ASP A 244 3.99 -8.99 13.94
C ASP A 244 3.63 -9.71 12.64
N ALA A 245 4.54 -10.54 12.12
CA ALA A 245 4.27 -11.36 10.95
C ALA A 245 3.09 -12.32 11.16
N TYR A 246 2.98 -12.91 12.37
CA TYR A 246 1.86 -13.77 12.73
C TYR A 246 0.54 -12.99 12.81
N LEU A 247 0.53 -11.78 13.40
CA LEU A 247 -0.66 -10.92 13.46
C LEU A 247 -1.16 -10.52 12.07
N VAL A 248 -0.25 -10.10 11.18
CA VAL A 248 -0.61 -9.81 9.78
C VAL A 248 -1.18 -11.06 9.10
N LEU A 249 -0.53 -12.22 9.24
CA LEU A 249 -1.00 -13.48 8.66
C LEU A 249 -2.39 -13.85 9.17
N ARG A 250 -2.65 -13.64 10.46
CA ARG A 250 -3.99 -13.83 11.07
C ARG A 250 -5.01 -12.86 10.48
N GLY A 251 -4.68 -11.58 10.35
CA GLY A 251 -5.52 -10.56 9.72
C GLY A 251 -5.90 -10.92 8.28
N MET A 252 -4.95 -11.43 7.50
CA MET A 252 -5.18 -11.82 6.12
C MET A 252 -6.21 -12.94 5.95
N ARG A 253 -6.46 -13.78 6.98
CA ARG A 253 -7.49 -14.84 6.91
C ARG A 253 -8.89 -14.28 6.70
N THR A 254 -9.14 -13.06 7.18
CA THR A 254 -10.44 -12.36 7.06
C THR A 254 -10.41 -11.21 6.04
N LEU A 255 -9.33 -11.07 5.26
CA LEU A 255 -9.18 -9.97 4.31
C LEU A 255 -10.36 -9.87 3.34
N ASP A 256 -10.80 -11.00 2.72
CA ASP A 256 -11.92 -11.02 1.77
C ASP A 256 -13.21 -10.44 2.37
N VAL A 257 -13.57 -10.87 3.57
CA VAL A 257 -14.83 -10.41 4.20
C VAL A 257 -14.74 -8.96 4.65
N ARG A 258 -13.57 -8.51 5.14
CA ARG A 258 -13.36 -7.12 5.56
C ARG A 258 -13.36 -6.17 4.35
N MET A 259 -12.63 -6.50 3.28
CA MET A 259 -12.59 -5.66 2.09
C MET A 259 -13.97 -5.46 1.46
N LYS A 260 -14.79 -6.50 1.43
CA LYS A 260 -16.19 -6.40 0.94
C LYS A 260 -17.07 -5.58 1.85
N ALA A 261 -16.89 -5.70 3.16
CA ALA A 261 -17.63 -4.89 4.12
C ALA A 261 -17.26 -3.41 3.97
N HIS A 262 -15.96 -3.08 3.93
CA HIS A 262 -15.48 -1.72 3.69
C HIS A 262 -16.01 -1.14 2.37
N GLU A 263 -15.96 -1.91 1.27
CA GLU A 263 -16.47 -1.47 -0.03
C GLU A 263 -17.97 -1.16 0.04
N LYS A 264 -18.76 -2.08 0.59
CA LYS A 264 -20.21 -1.91 0.74
C LYS A 264 -20.55 -0.68 1.59
N SER A 265 -19.89 -0.54 2.74
CA SER A 265 -20.10 0.61 3.62
C SER A 265 -19.68 1.93 2.94
N ALA A 266 -18.58 1.94 2.20
CA ALA A 266 -18.16 3.12 1.44
C ALA A 266 -19.15 3.48 0.34
N ASP A 267 -19.71 2.51 -0.39
CA ASP A 267 -20.74 2.75 -1.41
C ASP A 267 -21.98 3.45 -0.79
N GLU A 268 -22.49 2.93 0.33
CA GLU A 268 -23.65 3.51 1.03
C GLU A 268 -23.37 4.93 1.57
N ILE A 269 -22.18 5.16 2.12
CA ILE A 269 -21.75 6.50 2.57
C ILE A 269 -21.61 7.45 1.39
N VAL A 270 -21.04 7.02 0.27
CA VAL A 270 -20.88 7.84 -0.94
C VAL A 270 -22.25 8.22 -1.52
N GLU A 271 -23.23 7.32 -1.54
CA GLU A 271 -24.60 7.63 -1.95
C GLU A 271 -25.21 8.74 -1.08
N PHE A 272 -25.03 8.69 0.24
CA PHE A 272 -25.46 9.75 1.14
C PHE A 272 -24.71 11.07 0.86
N LEU A 273 -23.37 11.03 0.72
CA LEU A 273 -22.55 12.22 0.47
C LEU A 273 -22.94 12.93 -0.84
N GLN A 274 -23.37 12.19 -1.88
CA GLN A 274 -23.85 12.77 -3.14
C GLN A 274 -25.12 13.62 -2.99
N THR A 275 -25.87 13.45 -1.90
CA THR A 275 -27.07 14.27 -1.60
C THR A 275 -26.74 15.60 -0.94
N ARG A 276 -25.47 15.83 -0.57
CA ARG A 276 -25.06 16.98 0.26
C ARG A 276 -24.59 18.14 -0.60
N LYS A 277 -25.30 19.29 -0.48
CA LYS A 277 -24.96 20.54 -1.19
C LYS A 277 -23.66 21.19 -0.69
N GLU A 278 -23.23 20.84 0.52
CA GLU A 278 -21.99 21.29 1.15
C GLU A 278 -20.74 20.71 0.45
N ILE A 279 -20.91 19.68 -0.39
CA ILE A 279 -19.85 18.97 -1.09
C ILE A 279 -19.78 19.42 -2.54
N LYS A 280 -18.57 19.82 -2.99
CA LYS A 280 -18.26 20.13 -4.39
C LYS A 280 -17.84 18.90 -5.17
N THR A 281 -16.95 18.09 -4.58
CA THR A 281 -16.37 16.90 -5.24
C THR A 281 -16.24 15.76 -4.24
N ILE A 282 -16.59 14.55 -4.66
CA ILE A 282 -16.31 13.31 -3.94
C ILE A 282 -15.26 12.53 -4.74
N PHE A 283 -14.13 12.26 -4.10
CA PHE A 283 -13.07 11.40 -4.64
C PHE A 283 -13.29 9.98 -4.15
N TYR A 284 -13.76 9.14 -5.03
CA TYR A 284 -13.96 7.70 -4.84
C TYR A 284 -13.90 7.02 -6.21
N PRO A 285 -12.95 6.10 -6.46
CA PRO A 285 -12.67 5.63 -7.81
C PRO A 285 -13.84 4.93 -8.52
N LYS A 286 -14.80 4.38 -7.78
CA LYS A 286 -16.01 3.77 -8.36
C LYS A 286 -17.03 4.78 -8.89
N LEU A 287 -16.92 6.06 -8.56
CA LEU A 287 -17.81 7.08 -9.12
C LEU A 287 -17.47 7.37 -10.57
N LYS A 288 -18.48 7.42 -11.44
CA LYS A 288 -18.32 7.78 -12.86
C LYS A 288 -17.73 9.17 -13.08
N THR A 289 -17.86 10.05 -12.09
CA THR A 289 -17.29 11.39 -12.11
C THR A 289 -15.81 11.42 -11.73
N HIS A 290 -15.26 10.31 -11.21
CA HIS A 290 -13.84 10.23 -10.87
C HIS A 290 -12.98 10.17 -12.16
N PRO A 291 -11.90 10.96 -12.25
CA PRO A 291 -10.98 10.86 -13.38
C PRO A 291 -10.45 9.43 -13.57
N ASN A 292 -10.39 8.97 -14.81
CA ASN A 292 -9.94 7.61 -15.17
C ASN A 292 -10.77 6.47 -14.54
N HIS A 293 -12.05 6.72 -14.21
CA HIS A 293 -12.98 5.70 -13.71
C HIS A 293 -12.97 4.42 -14.57
N GLU A 294 -12.98 4.55 -15.90
CA GLU A 294 -12.99 3.40 -16.81
C GLU A 294 -11.73 2.52 -16.66
N ILE A 295 -10.56 3.13 -16.41
CA ILE A 295 -9.31 2.42 -16.14
C ILE A 295 -9.42 1.68 -14.80
N PHE A 296 -9.97 2.33 -13.78
CA PHE A 296 -10.21 1.69 -12.48
C PHE A 296 -11.13 0.46 -12.63
N MET A 297 -12.25 0.60 -13.33
CA MET A 297 -13.20 -0.51 -13.55
C MET A 297 -12.63 -1.64 -14.41
N ARG A 298 -11.66 -1.35 -15.29
CA ARG A 298 -10.95 -2.36 -16.09
C ARG A 298 -9.99 -3.20 -15.22
N ASP A 299 -9.24 -2.56 -14.33
CA ASP A 299 -8.08 -3.17 -13.67
C ASP A 299 -8.38 -3.64 -12.23
N HIS A 300 -9.29 -2.96 -11.51
CA HIS A 300 -9.58 -3.25 -10.10
C HIS A 300 -10.84 -4.10 -9.95
N LYS A 301 -10.80 -5.02 -9.00
CA LYS A 301 -11.91 -5.94 -8.66
C LYS A 301 -12.91 -5.34 -7.66
N GLY A 302 -12.63 -4.12 -7.17
CA GLY A 302 -13.43 -3.39 -6.19
C GLY A 302 -12.66 -2.21 -5.61
N ALA A 303 -13.30 -1.47 -4.70
CA ALA A 303 -12.73 -0.34 -3.98
C ALA A 303 -12.71 -0.61 -2.47
N ASN A 304 -11.89 0.13 -1.74
CA ASN A 304 -11.80 0.03 -0.29
C ASN A 304 -12.64 1.11 0.42
N GLY A 305 -12.49 1.22 1.75
CA GLY A 305 -13.22 2.17 2.60
C GLY A 305 -12.72 3.63 2.54
N MET A 306 -11.84 3.98 1.60
CA MET A 306 -11.27 5.33 1.53
C MET A 306 -12.11 6.24 0.65
N VAL A 307 -12.57 7.37 1.21
CA VAL A 307 -13.33 8.41 0.51
C VAL A 307 -12.76 9.77 0.91
N THR A 308 -12.62 10.69 -0.04
CA THR A 308 -12.24 12.07 0.24
C THR A 308 -13.29 13.01 -0.35
N ILE A 309 -13.69 14.03 0.41
CA ILE A 309 -14.58 15.09 -0.06
C ILE A 309 -13.83 16.42 -0.17
N GLU A 310 -14.23 17.24 -1.13
CA GLU A 310 -13.91 18.66 -1.22
C GLU A 310 -15.18 19.43 -0.91
N PHE A 311 -15.12 20.35 0.03
CA PHE A 311 -16.25 21.22 0.35
C PHE A 311 -16.54 22.22 -0.77
N ALA A 312 -17.80 22.64 -0.87
CA ALA A 312 -18.25 23.66 -1.80
C ALA A 312 -17.64 25.04 -1.49
N GLU A 313 -17.70 25.96 -2.45
CA GLU A 313 -17.28 27.34 -2.25
C GLU A 313 -18.01 27.98 -1.08
N GLY A 314 -17.28 28.80 -0.31
CA GLY A 314 -17.79 29.46 0.89
C GLY A 314 -17.54 28.68 2.19
N TYR A 315 -17.12 27.44 2.15
CA TYR A 315 -16.66 26.69 3.34
C TYR A 315 -15.16 26.90 3.53
N SER A 316 -14.75 27.22 4.75
CA SER A 316 -13.36 27.43 5.13
C SER A 316 -12.72 26.15 5.69
N LYS A 317 -11.41 26.19 5.94
CA LYS A 317 -10.70 25.10 6.64
C LYS A 317 -11.22 24.93 8.07
N GLU A 318 -11.59 26.03 8.72
CA GLU A 318 -12.18 26.03 10.05
C GLU A 318 -13.56 25.35 10.07
N ASP A 319 -14.37 25.54 9.01
CA ASP A 319 -15.65 24.82 8.87
C ASP A 319 -15.41 23.30 8.72
N ALA A 320 -14.38 22.90 7.96
CA ALA A 320 -14.01 21.48 7.81
C ALA A 320 -13.47 20.88 9.13
N ILE A 321 -12.72 21.66 9.91
CA ILE A 321 -12.25 21.25 11.25
C ILE A 321 -13.46 21.07 12.17
N LYS A 322 -14.35 22.06 12.23
CA LYS A 322 -15.56 21.98 13.03
C LYS A 322 -16.44 20.78 12.65
N PHE A 323 -16.58 20.50 11.34
CA PHE A 323 -17.29 19.34 10.85
C PHE A 323 -16.67 18.03 11.38
N VAL A 324 -15.35 17.89 11.33
CA VAL A 324 -14.66 16.69 11.82
C VAL A 324 -14.73 16.57 13.35
N ASP A 325 -14.63 17.69 14.08
CA ASP A 325 -14.70 17.70 15.54
C ASP A 325 -16.10 17.35 16.08
N GLU A 326 -17.16 17.51 15.30
CA GLU A 326 -18.54 17.15 15.66
C GLU A 326 -18.87 15.67 15.41
N LEU A 327 -17.98 14.92 14.74
CA LEU A 327 -18.18 13.49 14.49
C LEU A 327 -17.97 12.68 15.79
N GLU A 328 -18.86 11.74 16.03
CA GLU A 328 -18.84 10.87 17.22
C GLU A 328 -18.20 9.50 16.92
N TYR A 329 -18.53 8.92 15.75
CA TYR A 329 -18.06 7.58 15.37
C TYR A 329 -16.85 7.62 14.44
N PHE A 330 -16.58 8.73 13.78
CA PHE A 330 -15.34 8.92 13.02
C PHE A 330 -14.30 9.57 13.92
N SER A 331 -13.38 8.79 14.43
CA SER A 331 -12.28 9.30 15.25
C SER A 331 -11.25 10.07 14.41
N ILE A 332 -10.57 11.04 15.02
CA ILE A 332 -9.43 11.72 14.41
C ILE A 332 -8.18 10.85 14.62
N GLY A 333 -7.61 10.38 13.55
CA GLY A 333 -6.44 9.51 13.63
C GLY A 333 -5.64 9.48 12.33
N ALA A 334 -4.32 9.28 12.46
CA ALA A 334 -3.48 8.96 11.33
C ALA A 334 -3.71 7.51 10.87
N SER A 335 -3.36 7.20 9.60
CA SER A 335 -3.54 5.86 9.03
C SER A 335 -4.97 5.57 8.53
N TRP A 336 -5.26 4.29 8.28
CA TRP A 336 -6.53 3.74 7.78
C TRP A 336 -6.41 2.22 7.63
N GLY A 337 -7.50 1.54 7.29
CA GLY A 337 -7.52 0.09 6.98
C GLY A 337 -7.73 -0.81 8.19
N GLY A 338 -7.99 -0.22 9.37
CA GLY A 338 -8.46 -0.92 10.56
C GLY A 338 -9.98 -1.18 10.53
N TYR A 339 -10.54 -1.54 11.67
CA TYR A 339 -11.97 -1.80 11.82
C TYR A 339 -12.77 -0.53 12.13
N GLU A 340 -12.14 0.50 12.68
CA GLU A 340 -12.73 1.79 13.08
C GLU A 340 -12.79 2.79 11.93
N SER A 341 -13.84 3.62 11.92
CA SER A 341 -13.98 4.77 11.02
C SER A 341 -13.11 5.93 11.47
N LEU A 342 -12.44 6.60 10.52
CA LEU A 342 -11.57 7.75 10.78
C LEU A 342 -11.91 8.91 9.84
N ALA A 343 -11.76 10.15 10.34
CA ALA A 343 -11.87 11.37 9.54
C ALA A 343 -10.70 12.32 9.83
N THR A 344 -10.17 12.97 8.80
CA THR A 344 -9.12 13.98 8.95
C THR A 344 -9.26 15.08 7.91
N VAL A 345 -9.12 16.35 8.35
CA VAL A 345 -8.89 17.47 7.42
C VAL A 345 -7.51 17.29 6.79
N THR A 346 -7.43 17.40 5.47
CA THR A 346 -6.20 17.10 4.74
C THR A 346 -5.96 18.10 3.61
N THR A 347 -4.73 18.12 3.10
CA THR A 347 -4.34 18.88 1.92
C THR A 347 -3.48 17.96 1.05
N PRO A 348 -3.82 17.76 -0.25
CA PRO A 348 -3.02 16.94 -1.12
C PRO A 348 -1.65 17.58 -1.37
N PRO A 349 -0.52 16.89 -1.10
CA PRO A 349 0.82 17.43 -1.33
C PRO A 349 1.20 17.28 -2.82
N ARG A 350 0.55 18.04 -3.69
CA ARG A 350 0.80 18.02 -5.13
C ARG A 350 1.75 19.17 -5.52
N THR A 351 2.69 18.90 -6.42
CA THR A 351 3.66 19.86 -6.96
C THR A 351 3.62 19.93 -8.49
N ALA A 352 3.26 18.84 -9.16
CA ALA A 352 3.07 18.81 -10.62
C ALA A 352 1.72 19.40 -11.06
N THR A 353 0.78 19.61 -10.13
CA THR A 353 -0.52 20.24 -10.36
C THR A 353 -0.81 21.24 -9.25
N ASP A 354 -1.39 22.41 -9.61
CA ASP A 354 -1.76 23.44 -8.61
C ASP A 354 -3.10 23.14 -7.96
N TRP A 355 -3.08 22.84 -6.66
CA TRP A 355 -4.25 22.60 -5.82
C TRP A 355 -4.51 23.70 -4.80
N SER A 356 -3.74 24.81 -4.84
CA SER A 356 -3.79 25.90 -3.85
C SER A 356 -5.15 26.62 -3.78
N LYS A 357 -5.94 26.57 -4.86
CA LYS A 357 -7.28 27.18 -4.95
C LYS A 357 -8.41 26.18 -4.71
N ARG A 358 -8.12 24.97 -4.24
CA ARG A 358 -9.08 23.91 -4.00
C ARG A 358 -9.16 23.54 -2.52
N GLY A 359 -10.22 22.90 -2.14
CA GLY A 359 -10.50 22.48 -0.77
C GLY A 359 -11.44 23.45 -0.05
N PRO A 360 -11.64 23.28 1.26
CA PRO A 360 -10.96 22.29 2.12
C PRO A 360 -11.36 20.84 1.81
N PHE A 361 -10.48 19.91 2.18
CA PHE A 361 -10.70 18.49 1.99
C PHE A 361 -10.84 17.76 3.33
N VAL A 362 -11.71 16.76 3.38
CA VAL A 362 -11.80 15.78 4.47
C VAL A 362 -11.66 14.39 3.88
N ARG A 363 -10.68 13.64 4.38
CA ARG A 363 -10.47 12.23 4.05
C ARG A 363 -11.15 11.38 5.10
N PHE A 364 -11.95 10.42 4.67
CA PHE A 364 -12.56 9.38 5.49
C PHE A 364 -11.89 8.03 5.23
N HIS A 365 -11.80 7.24 6.27
CA HIS A 365 -11.73 5.79 6.21
C HIS A 365 -13.04 5.26 6.80
N ILE A 366 -13.81 4.54 6.01
CA ILE A 366 -15.06 3.92 6.43
C ILE A 366 -14.72 2.55 7.02
N GLY A 367 -14.99 2.39 8.31
CA GLY A 367 -14.71 1.18 9.08
C GLY A 367 -15.76 0.08 8.90
N LEU A 368 -15.98 -0.68 9.95
CA LEU A 368 -16.88 -1.84 9.96
C LEU A 368 -18.14 -1.60 10.83
N GLU A 369 -18.38 -0.38 11.26
CA GLU A 369 -19.57 0.04 12.00
C GLU A 369 -20.82 -0.06 11.11
N ASP A 370 -22.01 -0.01 11.73
CA ASP A 370 -23.29 0.07 10.98
C ASP A 370 -23.35 1.39 10.20
N THR A 371 -23.58 1.32 8.90
CA THR A 371 -23.60 2.47 8.00
C THR A 371 -24.70 3.47 8.34
N LYS A 372 -25.80 3.03 8.97
CA LYS A 372 -26.87 3.94 9.39
C LYS A 372 -26.42 4.87 10.51
N ASP A 373 -25.63 4.34 11.45
CA ASP A 373 -25.05 5.14 12.53
C ASP A 373 -24.03 6.14 11.97
N LEU A 374 -23.16 5.69 11.04
CA LEU A 374 -22.20 6.57 10.37
C LEU A 374 -22.88 7.67 9.55
N ILE A 375 -23.97 7.37 8.84
CA ILE A 375 -24.75 8.36 8.07
C ILE A 375 -25.43 9.37 9.01
N ALA A 376 -26.00 8.91 10.13
CA ALA A 376 -26.61 9.80 11.11
C ALA A 376 -25.58 10.75 11.73
N ASP A 377 -24.39 10.26 12.04
CA ASP A 377 -23.25 11.03 12.55
C ASP A 377 -22.79 12.10 11.54
N LEU A 378 -22.57 11.71 10.28
CA LEU A 378 -22.24 12.65 9.20
C LEU A 378 -23.33 13.70 9.00
N ALA A 379 -24.62 13.33 9.05
CA ALA A 379 -25.73 14.27 8.90
C ALA A 379 -25.72 15.32 10.00
N LYS A 380 -25.53 14.91 11.26
CA LYS A 380 -25.41 15.82 12.43
C LYS A 380 -24.21 16.77 12.26
N ALA A 381 -23.07 16.26 11.83
CA ALA A 381 -21.88 17.08 11.61
C ALA A 381 -22.07 18.11 10.49
N PHE A 382 -22.73 17.76 9.37
CA PHE A 382 -23.11 18.73 8.33
C PHE A 382 -24.07 19.80 8.86
N ASP A 383 -25.01 19.44 9.74
CA ASP A 383 -25.94 20.39 10.32
C ASP A 383 -25.25 21.46 11.18
N SER A 384 -24.11 21.13 11.79
CA SER A 384 -23.31 22.04 12.62
C SER A 384 -22.61 23.15 11.82
N ILE A 385 -22.39 22.95 10.52
CA ILE A 385 -21.66 23.88 9.64
C ILE A 385 -22.58 24.54 8.58
N LYS A 386 -23.90 24.35 8.67
CA LYS A 386 -24.87 24.97 7.75
C LYS A 386 -24.72 26.49 7.71
N LYS A 387 -24.72 27.04 6.50
CA LYS A 387 -24.71 28.50 6.21
C LYS A 387 -26.00 28.90 5.54
#